data_8b3beb1efd353703c32f8cd7f10c2785
#
_entry.id   8b3beb1efd353703c32f8cd7f10c2785
#
_cell.length_a   1.000
_cell.length_b   1.000
_cell.length_c   1.000
_cell.angle_alpha   90.00
_cell.angle_beta   90.00
_cell.angle_gamma   90.00
#
_symmetry.space_group_name_H-M   'P 1'
#
loop_
_entity.id
_entity.type
_entity.pdbx_description
1 polymer ?
#
loop_
_entity_poly.entity_id
_entity_poly.type
_entity_poly.pdbx_seq_one_letter_code
_entity_poly.pdbx_strand_id
1 'polypeptide(L)'
;MKISADFTVIPDAFAKAAPPENCIDGTPIVSFPFYIDALDPAVQFLHWEFVDPDSIPVCGFQWNHWSLANLPVDALMYDFNDSHALAIPADFSRTVSAMIPETVQGRTSAASPLLQGRSSDPAVTMRYNGPYPPDQDHDYYLHVWGTTAPRAGLNQGFWLNEMERALRTSGTIVDQGAIFLTGKA
;
A
#
# COMPACT_ATOMS: atom_id res chain seq x y z
N MET A 1 17.30 -2.24 -0.01
CA MET A 1 16.09 -2.02 -0.86
C MET A 1 15.93 -0.53 -1.13
N LYS A 2 15.62 -0.16 -2.36
CA LYS A 2 15.29 1.21 -2.76
C LYS A 2 13.89 1.23 -3.36
N ILE A 3 13.04 2.12 -2.90
CA ILE A 3 11.69 2.29 -3.42
C ILE A 3 11.68 3.56 -4.27
N SER A 4 11.06 3.50 -5.45
CA SER A 4 10.94 4.64 -6.36
C SER A 4 9.60 4.62 -7.11
N ALA A 5 9.21 5.78 -7.63
CA ALA A 5 8.09 5.97 -8.54
C ALA A 5 8.50 7.00 -9.60
N ASP A 6 7.82 7.03 -10.74
CA ASP A 6 8.09 8.00 -11.83
C ASP A 6 7.60 9.41 -11.50
N PHE A 7 7.15 9.63 -10.28
CA PHE A 7 6.59 10.89 -9.78
C PHE A 7 6.91 11.08 -8.30
N THR A 8 6.89 12.33 -7.86
CA THR A 8 6.95 12.71 -6.44
C THR A 8 5.60 13.22 -5.94
N VAL A 9 4.77 13.75 -6.85
CA VAL A 9 3.37 14.11 -6.60
C VAL A 9 2.51 13.02 -7.22
N ILE A 10 1.64 12.40 -6.41
CA ILE A 10 0.77 11.31 -6.85
C ILE A 10 -0.16 11.83 -7.94
N PRO A 11 -0.17 11.21 -9.15
CA PRO A 11 -1.02 11.64 -10.25
C PRO A 11 -2.52 11.55 -9.91
N ASP A 12 -3.30 12.44 -10.50
CA ASP A 12 -4.75 12.54 -10.29
C ASP A 12 -5.49 11.21 -10.44
N ALA A 13 -5.09 10.38 -11.39
CA ALA A 13 -5.70 9.07 -11.64
C ALA A 13 -5.74 8.15 -10.40
N PHE A 14 -4.88 8.39 -9.41
CA PHE A 14 -4.71 7.58 -8.20
C PHE A 14 -5.08 8.34 -6.90
N ALA A 15 -5.55 9.57 -7.00
CA ALA A 15 -5.76 10.49 -5.88
C ALA A 15 -7.10 11.23 -5.97
N LYS A 16 -7.28 12.27 -5.18
CA LYS A 16 -8.52 13.05 -4.99
C LYS A 16 -9.21 13.48 -6.28
N ALA A 17 -8.46 13.84 -7.32
CA ALA A 17 -8.99 14.26 -8.61
C ALA A 17 -9.17 13.10 -9.62
N ALA A 18 -9.18 11.84 -9.14
CA ALA A 18 -9.37 10.67 -10.00
C ALA A 18 -10.73 10.72 -10.74
N PRO A 19 -10.75 10.27 -12.00
CA PRO A 19 -11.99 10.22 -12.76
C PRO A 19 -12.98 9.23 -12.12
N PRO A 20 -14.29 9.43 -12.31
CA PRO A 20 -15.33 8.65 -11.64
C PRO A 20 -15.22 7.14 -11.81
N GLU A 21 -14.72 6.65 -12.95
CA GLU A 21 -14.47 5.23 -13.22
C GLU A 21 -13.37 4.62 -12.36
N ASN A 22 -12.50 5.44 -11.77
CA ASN A 22 -11.45 5.04 -10.83
C ASN A 22 -11.89 5.18 -9.36
N CYS A 23 -13.16 5.49 -9.11
CA CYS A 23 -13.67 5.75 -7.76
C CYS A 23 -14.84 4.83 -7.40
N ILE A 24 -14.99 4.55 -6.11
CA ILE A 24 -16.20 3.99 -5.48
C ILE A 24 -16.62 4.95 -4.37
N ASP A 25 -17.88 5.38 -4.39
CA ASP A 25 -18.42 6.37 -3.44
C ASP A 25 -17.53 7.62 -3.30
N GLY A 26 -16.95 8.08 -4.43
CA GLY A 26 -16.04 9.21 -4.49
C GLY A 26 -14.63 8.94 -3.96
N THR A 27 -14.31 7.71 -3.56
CA THR A 27 -13.00 7.31 -3.08
C THR A 27 -12.17 6.70 -4.22
N PRO A 28 -10.96 7.20 -4.50
CA PRO A 28 -10.07 6.60 -5.49
C PRO A 28 -9.64 5.20 -5.06
N ILE A 29 -9.74 4.21 -5.98
CA ILE A 29 -9.48 2.80 -5.69
C ILE A 29 -8.41 2.17 -6.58
N VAL A 30 -7.88 2.91 -7.53
CA VAL A 30 -6.81 2.46 -8.43
C VAL A 30 -5.46 2.78 -7.78
N SER A 31 -4.69 1.76 -7.42
CA SER A 31 -3.37 1.96 -6.82
C SER A 31 -2.34 2.45 -7.83
N PHE A 32 -1.44 3.33 -7.39
CA PHE A 32 -0.34 3.83 -8.22
C PHE A 32 0.74 2.77 -8.45
N PRO A 33 1.51 2.87 -9.56
CA PRO A 33 2.66 2.00 -9.81
C PRO A 33 3.89 2.49 -9.04
N PHE A 34 4.76 1.55 -8.64
CA PHE A 34 6.06 1.85 -8.05
C PHE A 34 7.06 0.72 -8.29
N TYR A 35 8.34 0.98 -8.02
CA TYR A 35 9.43 0.06 -8.27
C TYR A 35 10.21 -0.23 -6.99
N ILE A 36 10.74 -1.45 -6.91
CA ILE A 36 11.59 -1.94 -5.82
C ILE A 36 12.90 -2.39 -6.42
N ASP A 37 13.99 -1.68 -6.12
CA ASP A 37 15.33 -1.94 -6.62
C ASP A 37 16.30 -2.28 -5.48
N ALA A 38 17.47 -2.79 -5.83
CA ALA A 38 18.54 -3.16 -4.89
C ALA A 38 18.03 -4.06 -3.73
N LEU A 39 17.18 -5.03 -4.07
CA LEU A 39 16.61 -5.97 -3.11
C LEU A 39 17.70 -6.93 -2.61
N ASP A 40 17.75 -7.15 -1.29
CA ASP A 40 18.62 -8.20 -0.72
C ASP A 40 18.21 -9.58 -1.30
N PRO A 41 19.15 -10.38 -1.81
CA PRO A 41 18.83 -11.68 -2.42
C PRO A 41 18.20 -12.70 -1.46
N ALA A 42 18.23 -12.47 -0.17
CA ALA A 42 17.56 -13.30 0.82
C ALA A 42 16.06 -13.02 0.93
N VAL A 43 15.56 -11.92 0.36
CA VAL A 43 14.14 -11.58 0.40
C VAL A 43 13.35 -12.54 -0.47
N GLN A 44 12.34 -13.17 0.11
CA GLN A 44 11.40 -14.05 -0.59
C GLN A 44 9.98 -13.49 -0.60
N PHE A 45 9.62 -12.64 0.38
CA PHE A 45 8.30 -12.04 0.50
C PHE A 45 8.40 -10.55 0.78
N LEU A 46 7.48 -9.80 0.19
CA LEU A 46 7.31 -8.37 0.40
C LEU A 46 6.04 -8.08 1.19
N HIS A 47 6.11 -7.01 1.98
CA HIS A 47 5.00 -6.46 2.75
C HIS A 47 5.10 -4.95 2.70
N TRP A 48 3.99 -4.23 2.73
CA TRP A 48 4.04 -2.77 2.79
C TRP A 48 2.85 -2.15 3.50
N GLU A 49 3.07 -0.91 3.89
CA GLU A 49 2.05 0.04 4.28
C GLU A 49 2.17 1.31 3.43
N PHE A 50 1.05 1.92 3.12
CA PHE A 50 0.95 3.25 2.55
C PHE A 50 0.05 4.07 3.48
N VAL A 51 0.64 5.05 4.13
CA VAL A 51 0.02 5.78 5.25
C VAL A 51 0.15 7.29 5.08
N ASP A 52 -0.76 8.03 5.70
CA ASP A 52 -0.81 9.47 5.75
C ASP A 52 -0.58 9.94 7.19
N PRO A 53 0.63 10.33 7.59
CA PRO A 53 0.89 10.90 8.90
C PRO A 53 0.32 12.32 9.06
N ASP A 54 0.15 13.09 7.97
CA ASP A 54 -0.40 14.44 8.01
C ASP A 54 -1.92 14.45 8.29
N SER A 55 -2.57 13.31 8.24
CA SER A 55 -3.94 13.14 8.70
C SER A 55 -4.12 13.24 10.23
N ILE A 56 -3.03 13.13 11.02
CA ILE A 56 -3.10 13.16 12.49
C ILE A 56 -3.77 14.45 13.00
N PRO A 57 -3.39 15.66 12.59
CA PRO A 57 -4.09 16.88 13.04
C PRO A 57 -5.51 17.00 12.49
N VAL A 58 -5.87 16.29 11.41
CA VAL A 58 -7.18 16.34 10.76
C VAL A 58 -8.18 15.42 11.45
N CYS A 59 -7.82 14.16 11.73
CA CYS A 59 -8.75 13.15 12.24
C CYS A 59 -8.30 12.49 13.56
N GLY A 60 -7.12 12.83 14.08
CA GLY A 60 -6.63 12.33 15.37
C GLY A 60 -5.77 11.07 15.28
N PHE A 61 -5.56 10.52 14.10
CA PHE A 61 -4.73 9.33 13.88
C PHE A 61 -4.11 9.33 12.47
N GLN A 62 -3.02 8.56 12.30
CA GLN A 62 -2.41 8.30 11.01
C GLN A 62 -3.34 7.44 10.16
N TRP A 63 -3.67 7.89 8.95
CA TRP A 63 -4.55 7.15 8.06
C TRP A 63 -3.80 6.04 7.32
N ASN A 64 -4.29 4.81 7.40
CA ASN A 64 -3.83 3.71 6.57
C ASN A 64 -4.62 3.68 5.26
N HIS A 65 -3.92 3.93 4.15
CA HIS A 65 -4.47 3.95 2.80
C HIS A 65 -4.37 2.59 2.10
N TRP A 66 -3.33 1.82 2.40
CA TRP A 66 -3.12 0.51 1.81
C TRP A 66 -2.11 -0.28 2.63
N SER A 67 -2.42 -1.50 2.96
CA SER A 67 -1.46 -2.45 3.51
C SER A 67 -1.58 -3.80 2.82
N LEU A 68 -0.44 -4.42 2.56
CA LEU A 68 -0.34 -5.69 1.86
C LEU A 68 0.73 -6.57 2.51
N ALA A 69 0.46 -7.86 2.58
CA ALA A 69 1.39 -8.83 3.16
C ALA A 69 1.50 -10.10 2.33
N ASN A 70 2.65 -10.77 2.49
CA ASN A 70 2.94 -12.07 1.90
C ASN A 70 2.95 -12.10 0.36
N LEU A 71 3.46 -11.04 -0.28
CA LEU A 71 3.65 -11.04 -1.72
C LEU A 71 4.97 -11.77 -2.05
N PRO A 72 4.93 -12.93 -2.74
CA PRO A 72 6.15 -13.62 -3.16
C PRO A 72 6.90 -12.79 -4.21
N VAL A 73 8.22 -12.66 -4.05
CA VAL A 73 9.06 -11.90 -4.98
C VAL A 73 9.07 -12.52 -6.39
N ASP A 74 9.05 -13.84 -6.47
CA ASP A 74 9.04 -14.57 -7.74
C ASP A 74 7.73 -14.46 -8.54
N ALA A 75 6.66 -13.95 -7.91
CA ALA A 75 5.40 -13.65 -8.59
C ALA A 75 5.39 -12.28 -9.27
N LEU A 76 6.43 -11.44 -9.05
CA LEU A 76 6.53 -10.11 -9.63
C LEU A 76 7.30 -10.13 -10.94
N MET A 77 6.96 -9.20 -11.81
CA MET A 77 7.67 -8.96 -13.07
C MET A 77 8.77 -7.92 -12.86
N TYR A 78 9.91 -8.14 -13.51
CA TYR A 78 10.93 -7.12 -13.64
C TYR A 78 10.49 -6.03 -14.62
N ASP A 79 10.91 -4.79 -14.38
CA ASP A 79 10.80 -3.76 -15.39
C ASP A 79 11.73 -4.09 -16.57
N PHE A 80 11.19 -4.14 -17.77
CA PHE A 80 11.96 -4.43 -18.97
C PHE A 80 12.97 -3.33 -19.32
N ASN A 81 12.76 -2.11 -18.83
CA ASN A 81 13.69 -0.99 -19.02
C ASN A 81 14.80 -0.96 -17.96
N ASP A 82 14.55 -1.57 -16.79
CA ASP A 82 15.53 -1.76 -15.73
C ASP A 82 15.44 -3.20 -15.19
N SER A 83 16.33 -4.06 -15.63
CA SER A 83 16.36 -5.48 -15.26
C SER A 83 16.65 -5.73 -13.76
N HIS A 84 16.92 -4.68 -12.99
CA HIS A 84 17.19 -4.76 -11.55
C HIS A 84 16.00 -4.31 -10.70
N ALA A 85 14.96 -3.72 -11.30
CA ALA A 85 13.78 -3.25 -10.59
C ALA A 85 12.61 -4.22 -10.72
N LEU A 86 11.99 -4.56 -9.58
CA LEU A 86 10.69 -5.24 -9.54
C LEU A 86 9.60 -4.18 -9.72
N ALA A 87 8.70 -4.40 -10.67
CA ALA A 87 7.61 -3.47 -10.95
C ALA A 87 6.33 -3.89 -10.23
N ILE A 88 5.74 -2.98 -9.45
CA ILE A 88 4.37 -3.05 -8.97
C ILE A 88 3.52 -2.23 -9.94
N PRO A 89 2.65 -2.84 -10.75
CA PRO A 89 1.90 -2.11 -11.77
C PRO A 89 0.80 -1.23 -11.17
N ALA A 90 0.32 -0.28 -11.95
CA ALA A 90 -0.92 0.43 -11.62
C ALA A 90 -2.08 -0.57 -11.42
N ASP A 91 -3.01 -0.25 -10.53
CA ASP A 91 -4.18 -1.07 -10.22
C ASP A 91 -3.87 -2.44 -9.57
N PHE A 92 -2.67 -2.62 -9.07
CA PHE A 92 -2.24 -3.87 -8.45
C PHE A 92 -3.13 -4.27 -7.26
N SER A 93 -3.58 -3.32 -6.48
CA SER A 93 -4.46 -3.56 -5.33
C SER A 93 -5.77 -4.30 -5.70
N ARG A 94 -6.34 -4.04 -6.88
CA ARG A 94 -7.58 -4.71 -7.33
C ARG A 94 -7.33 -6.09 -7.94
N THR A 95 -6.15 -6.34 -8.46
CA THR A 95 -5.82 -7.53 -9.26
C THR A 95 -5.06 -8.58 -8.47
N VAL A 96 -4.22 -8.20 -7.51
CA VAL A 96 -3.28 -9.07 -6.82
C VAL A 96 -3.93 -10.30 -6.16
N SER A 97 -5.06 -10.14 -5.47
CA SER A 97 -5.70 -11.26 -4.77
C SER A 97 -6.24 -12.37 -5.70
N ALA A 98 -6.53 -12.02 -6.96
CA ALA A 98 -6.93 -13.00 -7.97
C ALA A 98 -5.72 -13.65 -8.66
N MET A 99 -4.61 -12.93 -8.76
CA MET A 99 -3.39 -13.39 -9.44
C MET A 99 -2.49 -14.19 -8.50
N ILE A 100 -2.40 -13.79 -7.22
CA ILE A 100 -1.49 -14.32 -6.21
C ILE A 100 -2.29 -14.56 -4.92
N PRO A 101 -2.94 -15.74 -4.78
CA PRO A 101 -3.86 -16.00 -3.66
C PRO A 101 -3.22 -15.97 -2.27
N GLU A 102 -1.91 -16.18 -2.16
CA GLU A 102 -1.14 -16.12 -0.90
C GLU A 102 -1.00 -14.70 -0.38
N THR A 103 -1.10 -13.71 -1.27
CA THR A 103 -1.00 -12.30 -0.93
C THR A 103 -2.31 -11.81 -0.33
N VAL A 104 -2.21 -11.20 0.84
CA VAL A 104 -3.36 -10.67 1.58
C VAL A 104 -3.26 -9.17 1.76
N GLN A 105 -4.41 -8.50 1.74
CA GLN A 105 -4.49 -7.05 1.95
C GLN A 105 -5.20 -6.73 3.26
N GLY A 106 -4.74 -5.68 3.91
CA GLY A 106 -5.29 -5.22 5.18
C GLY A 106 -6.46 -4.25 5.02
N ARG A 107 -7.11 -3.98 6.15
CA ARG A 107 -8.14 -2.94 6.26
C ARG A 107 -7.49 -1.56 6.21
N THR A 108 -8.11 -0.66 5.47
CA THR A 108 -7.79 0.76 5.50
C THR A 108 -8.44 1.45 6.70
N SER A 109 -8.04 2.69 6.98
CA SER A 109 -8.71 3.49 8.02
C SER A 109 -10.19 3.78 7.71
N ALA A 110 -10.62 3.68 6.44
CA ALA A 110 -12.04 3.79 6.07
C ALA A 110 -12.92 2.69 6.71
N ALA A 111 -12.33 1.55 7.11
CA ALA A 111 -13.02 0.48 7.84
C ALA A 111 -13.23 0.78 9.33
N SER A 112 -12.74 1.92 9.84
CA SER A 112 -12.86 2.26 11.27
C SER A 112 -14.31 2.42 11.69
N PRO A 113 -14.76 1.76 12.77
CA PRO A 113 -16.11 1.94 13.30
C PRO A 113 -16.38 3.34 13.86
N LEU A 114 -15.33 4.16 14.05
CA LEU A 114 -15.44 5.54 14.51
C LEU A 114 -15.82 6.51 13.37
N LEU A 115 -15.72 6.07 12.11
CA LEU A 115 -15.99 6.90 10.93
C LEU A 115 -17.37 6.55 10.37
N GLN A 116 -18.38 7.36 10.75
CA GLN A 116 -19.74 7.18 10.23
C GLN A 116 -19.91 7.76 8.82
N GLY A 117 -20.81 7.16 8.02
CA GLY A 117 -21.19 7.66 6.70
C GLY A 117 -20.15 7.43 5.58
N ARG A 118 -19.13 6.60 5.81
CA ARG A 118 -18.16 6.18 4.80
C ARG A 118 -18.60 4.90 4.09
N SER A 119 -18.01 4.63 2.92
CA SER A 119 -18.28 3.42 2.16
C SER A 119 -17.97 2.17 3.00
N SER A 120 -18.86 1.17 2.92
CA SER A 120 -18.63 -0.17 3.46
C SER A 120 -18.09 -1.15 2.41
N ASP A 121 -17.88 -0.69 1.18
CA ASP A 121 -17.39 -1.54 0.10
C ASP A 121 -15.98 -2.08 0.42
N PRO A 122 -15.77 -3.40 0.32
CA PRO A 122 -14.44 -3.99 0.53
C PRO A 122 -13.35 -3.42 -0.38
N ALA A 123 -13.69 -2.93 -1.57
CA ALA A 123 -12.73 -2.26 -2.45
C ALA A 123 -12.18 -0.96 -1.87
N VAL A 124 -12.93 -0.30 -0.97
CA VAL A 124 -12.52 0.91 -0.24
C VAL A 124 -11.91 0.56 1.11
N THR A 125 -12.48 -0.42 1.81
CA THR A 125 -12.16 -0.69 3.22
C THR A 125 -11.06 -1.73 3.43
N MET A 126 -10.67 -2.51 2.39
CA MET A 126 -9.68 -3.59 2.47
C MET A 126 -8.70 -3.63 1.30
N ARG A 127 -8.53 -2.54 0.57
CA ARG A 127 -7.62 -2.41 -0.58
C ARG A 127 -7.03 -1.01 -0.58
N TYR A 128 -6.44 -0.59 -1.71
CA TYR A 128 -5.98 0.77 -1.87
C TYR A 128 -7.15 1.76 -1.78
N ASN A 129 -6.98 2.74 -0.92
CA ASN A 129 -7.85 3.90 -0.73
C ASN A 129 -6.98 5.13 -1.02
N GLY A 130 -7.19 5.79 -2.14
CA GLY A 130 -6.28 6.83 -2.61
C GLY A 130 -6.21 8.06 -1.71
N PRO A 131 -5.15 8.86 -1.86
CA PRO A 131 -5.01 10.15 -1.21
C PRO A 131 -6.21 11.06 -1.41
N TYR A 132 -6.67 11.67 -0.32
CA TYR A 132 -7.79 12.59 -0.34
C TYR A 132 -7.64 13.66 0.75
N PRO A 133 -6.54 14.45 0.74
CA PRO A 133 -6.29 15.43 1.80
C PRO A 133 -7.36 16.54 1.76
N PRO A 134 -7.96 16.91 2.92
CA PRO A 134 -9.08 17.84 2.94
C PRO A 134 -8.70 19.31 3.05
N ASP A 135 -7.50 19.63 3.54
CA ASP A 135 -7.10 20.97 3.98
C ASP A 135 -5.89 21.52 3.20
N GLN A 136 -4.83 20.74 3.05
CA GLN A 136 -3.60 21.10 2.36
C GLN A 136 -2.98 19.87 1.72
N ASP A 137 -1.91 20.04 0.93
CA ASP A 137 -1.14 18.92 0.42
C ASP A 137 -0.58 18.11 1.59
N HIS A 138 -0.69 16.77 1.55
CA HIS A 138 -0.15 15.85 2.55
C HIS A 138 1.03 15.05 1.98
N ASP A 139 1.99 14.70 2.83
CA ASP A 139 3.05 13.77 2.51
C ASP A 139 2.67 12.36 2.99
N TYR A 140 2.61 11.45 2.04
CA TYR A 140 2.28 10.03 2.23
C TYR A 140 3.55 9.21 2.29
N TYR A 141 3.56 8.20 3.14
CA TYR A 141 4.70 7.34 3.37
C TYR A 141 4.39 5.92 2.89
N LEU A 142 5.11 5.46 1.85
CA LEU A 142 5.11 4.05 1.44
C LEU A 142 6.35 3.39 2.04
N HIS A 143 6.14 2.44 2.94
CA HIS A 143 7.21 1.64 3.56
C HIS A 143 7.07 0.18 3.16
N VAL A 144 8.14 -0.42 2.68
CA VAL A 144 8.21 -1.80 2.20
C VAL A 144 9.21 -2.58 3.05
N TRP A 145 8.81 -3.78 3.48
CA TRP A 145 9.68 -4.74 4.17
C TRP A 145 9.88 -5.98 3.33
N GLY A 146 11.10 -6.49 3.32
CA GLY A 146 11.49 -7.76 2.74
C GLY A 146 11.76 -8.80 3.83
N THR A 147 11.18 -9.99 3.69
CA THR A 147 11.34 -11.09 4.63
C THR A 147 11.73 -12.39 3.94
N THR A 148 12.37 -13.30 4.70
CA THR A 148 12.78 -14.64 4.21
C THR A 148 11.67 -15.67 4.25
N ALA A 149 10.51 -15.36 4.87
CA ALA A 149 9.37 -16.26 4.98
C ALA A 149 8.07 -15.46 5.14
N PRO A 150 6.92 -16.02 4.74
CA PRO A 150 5.63 -15.34 4.87
C PRO A 150 5.26 -15.11 6.34
N ARG A 151 4.41 -14.13 6.61
CA ARG A 151 3.89 -13.84 7.96
C ARG A 151 2.66 -14.71 8.22
N ALA A 152 2.81 -15.70 9.08
CA ALA A 152 1.72 -16.55 9.49
C ALA A 152 0.65 -15.77 10.28
N GLY A 153 -0.61 -16.19 10.15
CA GLY A 153 -1.73 -15.62 10.88
C GLY A 153 -2.34 -14.36 10.26
N LEU A 154 -1.74 -13.78 9.22
CA LEU A 154 -2.35 -12.69 8.46
C LEU A 154 -3.33 -13.26 7.44
N ASN A 155 -4.56 -12.79 7.48
CA ASN A 155 -5.62 -13.15 6.55
C ASN A 155 -6.13 -11.91 5.83
N GLN A 156 -6.86 -12.08 4.74
CA GLN A 156 -7.51 -10.96 4.05
C GLN A 156 -8.33 -10.12 5.04
N GLY A 157 -8.09 -8.82 5.04
CA GLY A 157 -8.73 -7.88 5.96
C GLY A 157 -8.06 -7.81 7.35
N PHE A 158 -6.80 -8.16 7.48
CA PHE A 158 -6.01 -7.89 8.69
C PHE A 158 -5.94 -6.39 9.00
N TRP A 159 -5.70 -6.04 10.27
CA TRP A 159 -5.41 -4.65 10.64
C TRP A 159 -3.90 -4.37 10.56
N LEU A 160 -3.51 -3.14 10.22
CA LEU A 160 -2.12 -2.74 10.08
C LEU A 160 -1.25 -3.12 11.28
N ASN A 161 -1.75 -2.92 12.50
CA ASN A 161 -1.04 -3.28 13.74
C ASN A 161 -0.79 -4.80 13.87
N GLU A 162 -1.59 -5.66 13.24
CA GLU A 162 -1.36 -7.11 13.22
C GLU A 162 -0.16 -7.44 12.33
N MET A 163 -0.07 -6.81 11.14
CA MET A 163 1.07 -6.95 10.24
C MET A 163 2.36 -6.43 10.89
N GLU A 164 2.34 -5.23 11.46
CA GLU A 164 3.49 -4.66 12.16
C GLU A 164 3.96 -5.55 13.32
N ARG A 165 3.04 -6.12 14.08
CA ARG A 165 3.37 -7.07 15.16
C ARG A 165 4.01 -8.33 14.59
N ALA A 166 3.45 -8.92 13.54
CA ALA A 166 3.98 -10.11 12.88
C ALA A 166 5.38 -9.87 12.32
N LEU A 167 5.65 -8.68 11.77
CA LEU A 167 6.96 -8.29 11.27
C LEU A 167 7.99 -8.16 12.42
N ARG A 168 7.64 -7.45 13.50
CA ARG A 168 8.55 -7.23 14.65
C ARG A 168 8.90 -8.51 15.41
N THR A 169 7.97 -9.44 15.53
CA THR A 169 8.16 -10.65 16.36
C THR A 169 8.89 -11.78 15.64
N SER A 170 9.01 -11.74 14.34
CA SER A 170 9.50 -12.86 13.54
C SER A 170 11.02 -12.93 13.39
N GLY A 171 11.73 -11.81 13.54
CA GLY A 171 13.18 -11.74 13.33
C GLY A 171 13.64 -12.06 11.89
N THR A 172 12.74 -12.02 10.91
CA THR A 172 13.01 -12.43 9.52
C THR A 172 13.02 -11.27 8.53
N ILE A 173 12.87 -10.02 8.99
CA ILE A 173 13.10 -8.84 8.16
C ILE A 173 14.59 -8.80 7.84
N VAL A 174 14.91 -8.82 6.55
CA VAL A 174 16.30 -8.77 6.05
C VAL A 174 16.56 -7.52 5.22
N ASP A 175 15.50 -6.85 4.78
CA ASP A 175 15.60 -5.63 3.98
C ASP A 175 14.39 -4.74 4.20
N GLN A 176 14.55 -3.43 3.99
CA GLN A 176 13.45 -2.46 4.01
C GLN A 176 13.81 -1.20 3.24
N GLY A 177 12.79 -0.52 2.74
CA GLY A 177 12.95 0.74 2.03
C GLY A 177 11.67 1.56 2.11
N ALA A 178 11.79 2.84 1.82
CA ALA A 178 10.63 3.74 1.86
C ALA A 178 10.76 4.90 0.87
N ILE A 179 9.60 5.50 0.55
CA ILE A 179 9.51 6.74 -0.23
C ILE A 179 8.39 7.61 0.33
N PHE A 180 8.58 8.92 0.30
CA PHE A 180 7.51 9.90 0.51
C PHE A 180 6.97 10.37 -0.83
N LEU A 181 5.65 10.50 -0.90
CA LEU A 181 4.93 10.99 -2.07
C LEU A 181 3.91 12.04 -1.62
N THR A 182 3.81 13.16 -2.34
CA THR A 182 2.84 14.21 -2.02
C THR A 182 1.49 13.92 -2.68
N GLY A 183 0.40 13.96 -1.90
CA GLY A 183 -0.98 14.00 -2.39
C GLY A 183 -1.51 15.42 -2.36
N LYS A 184 -2.14 15.87 -3.46
CA LYS A 184 -2.71 17.22 -3.59
C LYS A 184 -4.05 17.36 -2.88
N ALA A 185 -4.28 18.55 -2.27
CA ALA A 185 -5.53 18.94 -1.60
C ALA A 185 -6.69 19.22 -2.57
#